data_99fe982ccfe3865d2f7ace99cc8b9f41
#
_entry.id   99fe982ccfe3865d2f7ace99cc8b9f41
#
_cell.length_a   1.000
_cell.length_b   1.000
_cell.length_c   1.000
_cell.angle_alpha   90.00
_cell.angle_beta   90.00
_cell.angle_gamma   90.00
#
_symmetry.space_group_name_H-M   'P 1'
#
loop_
_entity.id
_entity.type
_entity.pdbx_description
1 polymer ?
#
loop_
_entity_poly.entity_id
_entity_poly.type
_entity_poly.pdbx_seq_one_letter_code
_entity_poly.pdbx_strand_id
1 'polypeptide(L)'
;MFKMKYSISTVVLAALLVVGVAACKKSYDQPAPSGDPGIVATISIKDLKTRYTAGAAVSISDDQVIEGVVVCDDRSGNYYQQIAIQDPTGGILLRLGSANLFNTYPVGRKLFVKLKGLYLGQYNGTLQLGGGIDSAYLNQGGVTLLAYNLFDQHIIKGA
;
A
#
# COMPACT_ATOMS: atom_id res chain seq x y z
N MET A 1 14.18 -56.75 31.67
CA MET A 1 14.88 -56.12 30.54
C MET A 1 14.06 -56.38 29.29
N PHE A 2 13.14 -55.44 28.95
CA PHE A 2 12.23 -55.60 27.81
C PHE A 2 12.95 -55.23 26.52
N LYS A 3 13.22 -56.20 25.65
CA LYS A 3 13.71 -55.95 24.29
C LYS A 3 12.51 -55.70 23.40
N MET A 4 12.23 -54.45 23.11
CA MET A 4 11.24 -54.04 22.10
C MET A 4 11.78 -54.38 20.71
N LYS A 5 11.18 -55.34 20.00
CA LYS A 5 11.48 -55.65 18.60
C LYS A 5 10.61 -54.76 17.75
N TYR A 6 11.20 -53.70 17.20
CA TYR A 6 10.51 -52.89 16.18
C TYR A 6 10.51 -53.65 14.84
N SER A 7 9.36 -53.80 14.26
CA SER A 7 9.22 -54.37 12.90
C SER A 7 9.84 -53.40 11.89
N ILE A 8 10.53 -53.93 10.88
CA ILE A 8 11.12 -53.14 9.80
C ILE A 8 10.08 -52.20 9.17
N SER A 9 8.80 -52.62 9.08
CA SER A 9 7.67 -51.77 8.64
C SER A 9 7.48 -50.53 9.50
N THR A 10 7.66 -50.61 10.81
CA THR A 10 7.47 -49.46 11.72
C THR A 10 8.59 -48.43 11.58
N VAL A 11 9.80 -48.90 11.33
CA VAL A 11 10.97 -48.03 11.12
C VAL A 11 10.88 -47.32 9.76
N VAL A 12 10.41 -48.02 8.71
CA VAL A 12 10.22 -47.44 7.38
C VAL A 12 9.08 -46.40 7.41
N LEU A 13 7.98 -46.66 8.11
CA LEU A 13 6.87 -45.74 8.24
C LEU A 13 7.26 -44.45 9.00
N ALA A 14 8.10 -44.58 10.07
CA ALA A 14 8.63 -43.43 10.79
C ALA A 14 9.61 -42.60 9.97
N ALA A 15 10.46 -43.24 9.15
CA ALA A 15 11.36 -42.55 8.23
C ALA A 15 10.64 -41.77 7.13
N LEU A 16 9.55 -42.31 6.58
CA LEU A 16 8.68 -41.62 5.58
C LEU A 16 7.98 -40.40 6.15
N LEU A 17 7.59 -40.42 7.44
CA LEU A 17 6.96 -39.27 8.12
C LEU A 17 7.94 -38.10 8.34
N VAL A 18 9.23 -38.37 8.57
CA VAL A 18 10.24 -37.34 8.79
C VAL A 18 10.62 -36.60 7.50
N VAL A 19 10.56 -37.26 6.34
CA VAL A 19 10.88 -36.65 5.03
C VAL A 19 9.77 -35.68 4.57
N GLY A 20 8.51 -35.87 5.01
CA GLY A 20 7.38 -35.06 4.62
C GLY A 20 7.36 -33.63 5.21
N VAL A 21 8.05 -33.38 6.33
CA VAL A 21 8.07 -32.05 6.98
C VAL A 21 9.15 -31.11 6.44
N ALA A 22 10.06 -31.59 5.59
CA ALA A 22 11.15 -30.77 5.04
C ALA A 22 10.76 -30.04 3.74
N ALA A 23 9.60 -30.32 3.16
CA ALA A 23 9.23 -29.89 1.82
C ALA A 23 8.55 -28.49 1.70
N CYS A 24 8.30 -27.79 2.81
CA CYS A 24 7.62 -26.50 2.79
C CYS A 24 8.49 -25.33 3.26
N LYS A 25 9.70 -25.19 2.69
CA LYS A 25 10.37 -23.87 2.71
C LYS A 25 10.08 -23.17 1.38
N LYS A 26 8.93 -22.50 1.32
CA LYS A 26 8.67 -21.54 0.26
C LYS A 26 9.56 -20.33 0.54
N SER A 27 10.76 -20.29 -0.07
CA SER A 27 11.52 -19.04 -0.12
C SER A 27 10.79 -18.13 -1.10
N TYR A 28 10.17 -17.09 -0.59
CA TYR A 28 9.74 -15.99 -1.44
C TYR A 28 11.00 -15.21 -1.80
N ASP A 29 11.33 -15.16 -3.09
CA ASP A 29 12.25 -14.16 -3.62
C ASP A 29 11.62 -12.79 -3.36
N GLN A 30 11.91 -12.19 -2.21
CA GLN A 30 11.64 -10.79 -2.01
C GLN A 30 12.56 -10.02 -2.98
N PRO A 31 11.99 -9.16 -3.85
CA PRO A 31 12.82 -8.22 -4.60
C PRO A 31 13.72 -7.51 -3.60
N ALA A 32 15.00 -7.33 -3.97
CA ALA A 32 15.94 -6.58 -3.16
C ALA A 32 15.29 -5.29 -2.68
N PRO A 33 15.41 -4.91 -1.40
CA PRO A 33 14.89 -3.65 -0.91
C PRO A 33 15.39 -2.55 -1.85
N SER A 34 14.48 -1.79 -2.44
CA SER A 34 14.87 -0.57 -3.14
C SER A 34 15.61 0.27 -2.11
N GLY A 35 16.84 0.69 -2.41
CA GLY A 35 17.63 1.50 -1.48
C GLY A 35 16.82 2.68 -0.96
N ASP A 36 17.17 3.20 0.21
CA ASP A 36 16.54 4.38 0.79
C ASP A 36 16.58 5.53 -0.23
N PRO A 37 15.44 6.07 -0.66
CA PRO A 37 15.40 7.15 -1.65
C PRO A 37 15.94 8.48 -1.12
N GLY A 38 16.40 8.56 0.15
CA GLY A 38 16.88 9.79 0.79
C GLY A 38 15.78 10.83 1.02
N ILE A 39 14.52 10.42 0.95
CA ILE A 39 13.34 11.28 1.16
C ILE A 39 12.80 11.03 2.55
N VAL A 40 12.46 12.13 3.25
CA VAL A 40 11.87 12.09 4.59
C VAL A 40 10.47 12.69 4.54
N ALA A 41 9.53 12.08 5.26
CA ALA A 41 8.22 12.68 5.47
C ALA A 41 8.34 13.99 6.25
N THR A 42 7.64 15.02 5.81
CA THR A 42 7.63 16.35 6.44
C THR A 42 6.35 16.63 7.18
N ILE A 43 5.30 15.84 6.96
CA ILE A 43 4.00 15.97 7.62
C ILE A 43 3.39 14.57 7.80
N SER A 44 2.61 14.37 8.86
CA SER A 44 1.85 13.14 9.10
C SER A 44 0.57 13.07 8.25
N ILE A 45 0.05 11.86 8.03
CA ILE A 45 -1.26 11.70 7.36
C ILE A 45 -2.37 12.36 8.18
N LYS A 46 -2.31 12.30 9.50
CA LYS A 46 -3.28 12.97 10.37
C LYS A 46 -3.28 14.49 10.15
N ASP A 47 -2.10 15.12 10.16
CA ASP A 47 -1.99 16.57 9.99
C ASP A 47 -2.38 17.01 8.58
N LEU A 48 -2.05 16.23 7.54
CA LEU A 48 -2.56 16.47 6.20
C LEU A 48 -4.09 16.48 6.18
N LYS A 49 -4.73 15.50 6.81
CA LYS A 49 -6.20 15.38 6.86
C LYS A 49 -6.89 16.57 7.53
N THR A 50 -6.23 17.26 8.48
CA THR A 50 -6.79 18.47 9.13
C THR A 50 -6.97 19.65 8.19
N ARG A 51 -6.33 19.63 7.01
CA ARG A 51 -6.45 20.68 5.99
C ARG A 51 -7.74 20.60 5.19
N TYR A 52 -8.43 19.46 5.25
CA TYR A 52 -9.66 19.28 4.51
C TYR A 52 -10.78 20.13 5.12
N THR A 53 -11.45 20.88 4.26
CA THR A 53 -12.68 21.60 4.59
C THR A 53 -13.86 20.89 3.91
N ALA A 54 -14.90 20.58 4.67
CA ALA A 54 -16.04 19.83 4.14
C ALA A 54 -16.68 20.54 2.94
N GLY A 55 -16.97 19.77 1.91
CA GLY A 55 -17.65 20.22 0.71
C GLY A 55 -16.77 20.77 -0.41
N ALA A 56 -15.44 20.87 -0.20
CA ALA A 56 -14.54 21.35 -1.24
C ALA A 56 -13.23 20.56 -1.29
N ALA A 57 -12.75 20.28 -2.49
CA ALA A 57 -11.40 19.75 -2.67
C ALA A 57 -10.37 20.87 -2.42
N VAL A 58 -9.32 20.57 -1.67
CA VAL A 58 -8.27 21.52 -1.28
C VAL A 58 -7.01 21.25 -2.11
N SER A 59 -6.55 22.27 -2.85
CA SER A 59 -5.27 22.20 -3.55
C SER A 59 -4.11 22.31 -2.57
N ILE A 60 -3.08 21.47 -2.75
CA ILE A 60 -1.88 21.49 -1.91
C ILE A 60 -0.76 22.20 -2.68
N SER A 61 -0.38 23.38 -2.21
CA SER A 61 0.69 24.19 -2.80
C SER A 61 2.06 23.97 -2.14
N ASP A 62 2.05 23.47 -0.90
CA ASP A 62 3.26 23.33 -0.09
C ASP A 62 4.09 22.12 -0.56
N ASP A 63 5.41 22.29 -0.54
CA ASP A 63 6.35 21.22 -0.86
C ASP A 63 6.54 20.31 0.35
N GLN A 64 5.53 19.45 0.56
CA GLN A 64 5.47 18.52 1.68
C GLN A 64 5.39 17.08 1.19
N VAL A 65 5.83 16.17 2.05
CA VAL A 65 5.88 14.74 1.80
C VAL A 65 5.21 14.01 2.96
N ILE A 66 4.31 13.09 2.65
CA ILE A 66 3.86 12.06 3.59
C ILE A 66 4.55 10.75 3.29
N GLU A 67 4.69 9.90 4.30
CA GLU A 67 5.06 8.50 4.12
C GLU A 67 3.93 7.58 4.60
N GLY A 68 3.89 6.37 4.07
CA GLY A 68 2.96 5.36 4.55
C GLY A 68 3.25 4.01 3.91
N VAL A 69 2.74 2.96 4.54
CA VAL A 69 2.77 1.60 4.01
C VAL A 69 1.45 1.33 3.29
N VAL A 70 1.51 0.72 2.12
CA VAL A 70 0.31 0.28 1.39
C VAL A 70 -0.39 -0.80 2.21
N VAL A 71 -1.63 -0.55 2.60
CA VAL A 71 -2.46 -1.47 3.39
C VAL A 71 -3.62 -2.04 2.59
N CYS A 72 -3.93 -1.44 1.44
CA CYS A 72 -4.96 -1.93 0.53
C CYS A 72 -4.60 -1.57 -0.91
N ASP A 73 -4.87 -2.49 -1.84
CA ASP A 73 -4.64 -2.33 -3.27
C ASP A 73 -5.89 -2.72 -4.10
N ASP A 74 -5.80 -2.61 -5.42
CA ASP A 74 -6.90 -2.86 -6.35
C ASP A 74 -7.05 -4.33 -6.79
N ARG A 75 -6.32 -5.27 -6.18
CA ARG A 75 -6.32 -6.70 -6.55
C ARG A 75 -7.70 -7.35 -6.42
N SER A 76 -8.45 -6.98 -5.38
CA SER A 76 -9.80 -7.53 -5.12
C SER A 76 -10.90 -6.90 -5.98
N GLY A 77 -10.59 -5.82 -6.73
CA GLY A 77 -11.56 -5.04 -7.49
C GLY A 77 -12.37 -4.03 -6.66
N ASN A 78 -12.34 -4.11 -5.32
CA ASN A 78 -13.09 -3.19 -4.45
C ASN A 78 -12.50 -1.78 -4.41
N TYR A 79 -11.20 -1.64 -4.69
CA TYR A 79 -10.45 -0.39 -4.70
C TYR A 79 -9.95 -0.06 -6.11
N TYR A 80 -10.83 -0.18 -7.11
CA TYR A 80 -10.45 0.06 -8.50
C TYR A 80 -9.77 1.43 -8.68
N GLN A 81 -8.55 1.42 -9.25
CA GLN A 81 -7.71 2.61 -9.44
C GLN A 81 -7.40 3.36 -8.14
N GLN A 82 -7.30 2.64 -7.02
CA GLN A 82 -6.99 3.22 -5.72
C GLN A 82 -6.07 2.30 -4.92
N ILE A 83 -5.23 2.92 -4.09
CA ILE A 83 -4.51 2.24 -3.01
C ILE A 83 -4.73 3.01 -1.71
N ALA A 84 -4.71 2.32 -0.58
CA ALA A 84 -4.68 2.95 0.73
C ALA A 84 -3.28 2.87 1.31
N ILE A 85 -2.77 3.99 1.80
CA ILE A 85 -1.52 4.04 2.58
C ILE A 85 -1.81 4.45 4.01
N GLN A 86 -1.01 3.96 4.93
CA GLN A 86 -1.14 4.22 6.37
C GLN A 86 0.22 4.50 7.00
N ASP A 87 0.25 5.50 7.88
CA ASP A 87 1.30 5.77 8.85
C ASP A 87 0.79 5.49 10.28
N PRO A 88 1.60 5.65 11.35
CA PRO A 88 1.13 5.46 12.72
C PRO A 88 -0.01 6.40 13.14
N THR A 89 -0.27 7.47 12.40
CA THR A 89 -1.25 8.52 12.74
C THR A 89 -2.59 8.35 12.03
N GLY A 90 -2.61 7.62 10.90
CA GLY A 90 -3.85 7.38 10.14
C GLY A 90 -3.61 6.87 8.74
N GLY A 91 -4.69 6.72 7.97
CA GLY A 91 -4.66 6.27 6.59
C GLY A 91 -5.32 7.26 5.63
N ILE A 92 -4.92 7.18 4.35
CA ILE A 92 -5.49 7.98 3.26
C ILE A 92 -5.52 7.18 1.96
N LEU A 93 -6.54 7.42 1.12
CA LEU A 93 -6.62 6.84 -0.21
C LEU A 93 -5.85 7.68 -1.23
N LEU A 94 -5.17 7.02 -2.14
CA LEU A 94 -4.59 7.63 -3.35
C LEU A 94 -5.42 7.18 -4.56
N ARG A 95 -5.96 8.12 -5.30
CA ARG A 95 -6.68 7.88 -6.56
C ARG A 95 -5.71 7.94 -7.74
N LEU A 96 -5.47 6.81 -8.39
CA LEU A 96 -4.40 6.64 -9.37
C LEU A 96 -4.96 6.18 -10.72
N GLY A 97 -4.63 6.89 -11.79
CA GLY A 97 -5.13 6.64 -13.15
C GLY A 97 -4.50 5.43 -13.84
N SER A 98 -4.43 4.30 -13.14
CA SER A 98 -3.96 3.02 -13.69
C SER A 98 -4.70 1.87 -13.02
N ALA A 99 -4.82 0.76 -13.73
CA ALA A 99 -5.31 -0.51 -13.18
C ALA A 99 -4.13 -1.41 -12.79
N ASN A 100 -4.43 -2.47 -12.02
CA ASN A 100 -3.44 -3.45 -11.55
C ASN A 100 -2.31 -2.80 -10.72
N LEU A 101 -2.67 -1.81 -9.90
CA LEU A 101 -1.74 -1.07 -9.04
C LEU A 101 -0.98 -1.99 -8.08
N PHE A 102 -1.57 -3.14 -7.72
CA PHE A 102 -0.93 -4.15 -6.89
C PHE A 102 0.39 -4.68 -7.45
N ASN A 103 0.62 -4.60 -8.77
CA ASN A 103 1.90 -4.98 -9.38
C ASN A 103 3.00 -3.96 -9.08
N THR A 104 2.64 -2.69 -8.99
CA THR A 104 3.59 -1.58 -8.81
C THR A 104 3.70 -1.15 -7.35
N TYR A 105 2.56 -1.17 -6.64
CA TYR A 105 2.40 -0.74 -5.25
C TYR A 105 1.68 -1.82 -4.42
N PRO A 106 2.30 -3.01 -4.23
CA PRO A 106 1.67 -4.10 -3.46
C PRO A 106 1.52 -3.73 -1.99
N VAL A 107 0.54 -4.36 -1.32
CA VAL A 107 0.40 -4.28 0.14
C VAL A 107 1.73 -4.60 0.83
N GLY A 108 2.11 -3.81 1.83
CA GLY A 108 3.39 -3.86 2.53
C GLY A 108 4.48 -2.95 1.94
N ARG A 109 4.28 -2.38 0.75
CA ARG A 109 5.24 -1.44 0.15
C ARG A 109 5.21 -0.10 0.88
N LYS A 110 6.37 0.39 1.32
CA LYS A 110 6.53 1.76 1.82
C LYS A 110 6.53 2.74 0.65
N LEU A 111 5.79 3.82 0.78
CA LEU A 111 5.70 4.90 -0.21
C LEU A 111 5.95 6.24 0.46
N PHE A 112 6.59 7.15 -0.29
CA PHE A 112 6.63 8.57 -0.02
C PHE A 112 5.80 9.28 -1.08
N VAL A 113 4.90 10.18 -0.66
CA VAL A 113 4.03 10.92 -1.57
C VAL A 113 4.34 12.40 -1.46
N LYS A 114 4.84 12.99 -2.55
CA LYS A 114 5.05 14.43 -2.70
C LYS A 114 3.69 15.08 -2.96
N LEU A 115 3.29 15.96 -2.07
CA LEU A 115 1.92 16.50 -2.02
C LEU A 115 1.69 17.71 -2.93
N LYS A 116 2.73 18.50 -3.22
CA LYS A 116 2.62 19.72 -4.01
C LYS A 116 2.02 19.45 -5.39
N GLY A 117 0.90 20.12 -5.69
CA GLY A 117 0.17 19.93 -6.94
C GLY A 117 -0.93 18.86 -6.88
N LEU A 118 -1.02 18.11 -5.79
CA LEU A 118 -2.14 17.20 -5.53
C LEU A 118 -3.32 17.95 -4.88
N TYR A 119 -4.45 17.28 -4.86
CA TYR A 119 -5.69 17.75 -4.25
C TYR A 119 -6.13 16.77 -3.16
N LEU A 120 -6.45 17.33 -2.00
CA LEU A 120 -7.08 16.60 -0.89
C LEU A 120 -8.59 16.77 -1.01
N GLY A 121 -9.30 15.66 -1.11
CA GLY A 121 -10.74 15.65 -1.23
C GLY A 121 -11.39 14.53 -0.46
N GLN A 122 -12.70 14.38 -0.63
CA GLN A 122 -13.51 13.40 0.07
C GLN A 122 -14.48 12.70 -0.89
N TYR A 123 -14.72 11.42 -0.62
CA TYR A 123 -15.83 10.69 -1.22
C TYR A 123 -16.48 9.80 -0.14
N ASN A 124 -17.78 9.95 0.07
CA ASN A 124 -18.55 9.20 1.07
C ASN A 124 -17.88 9.15 2.46
N GLY A 125 -17.40 10.28 2.96
CA GLY A 125 -16.75 10.38 4.28
C GLY A 125 -15.28 9.97 4.30
N THR A 126 -14.74 9.40 3.22
CA THR A 126 -13.35 8.96 3.15
C THR A 126 -12.47 9.99 2.44
N LEU A 127 -11.42 10.47 3.13
CA LEU A 127 -10.47 11.41 2.57
C LEU A 127 -9.53 10.70 1.58
N GLN A 128 -9.23 11.41 0.48
CA GLN A 128 -8.42 10.89 -0.61
C GLN A 128 -7.57 11.97 -1.26
N LEU A 129 -6.42 11.58 -1.78
CA LEU A 129 -5.58 12.41 -2.64
C LEU A 129 -5.82 12.07 -4.11
N GLY A 130 -5.84 13.09 -4.97
CA GLY A 130 -6.00 12.94 -6.40
C GLY A 130 -5.29 14.03 -7.18
N GLY A 131 -5.43 13.97 -8.52
CA GLY A 131 -4.71 14.85 -9.44
C GLY A 131 -5.39 16.17 -9.75
N GLY A 132 -6.65 16.37 -9.34
CA GLY A 132 -7.42 17.57 -9.64
C GLY A 132 -8.79 17.56 -8.99
N ILE A 133 -9.60 18.56 -9.25
CA ILE A 133 -10.98 18.65 -8.77
C ILE A 133 -11.90 17.86 -9.73
N ASP A 134 -12.75 17.03 -9.16
CA ASP A 134 -13.78 16.33 -9.92
C ASP A 134 -15.03 17.21 -10.04
N SER A 135 -15.31 17.71 -11.24
CA SER A 135 -16.43 18.61 -11.50
C SER A 135 -17.79 17.95 -11.27
N ALA A 136 -17.90 16.63 -11.40
CA ALA A 136 -19.12 15.88 -11.11
C ALA A 136 -19.46 15.85 -9.61
N TYR A 137 -18.46 16.02 -8.75
CA TYR A 137 -18.57 15.99 -7.29
C TYR A 137 -18.05 17.28 -6.64
N LEU A 138 -18.14 18.41 -7.35
CA LEU A 138 -17.58 19.70 -6.94
C LEU A 138 -18.02 20.12 -5.52
N ASN A 139 -19.33 20.02 -5.24
CA ASN A 139 -19.91 20.40 -3.94
C ASN A 139 -19.74 19.34 -2.85
N GLN A 140 -19.08 18.23 -3.16
CA GLN A 140 -18.80 17.13 -2.22
C GLN A 140 -17.29 16.98 -1.95
N GLY A 141 -16.48 17.84 -2.56
CA GLY A 141 -15.03 17.79 -2.43
C GLY A 141 -14.38 16.63 -3.19
N GLY A 142 -14.98 16.17 -4.29
CA GLY A 142 -14.44 15.09 -5.11
C GLY A 142 -13.12 15.47 -5.78
N VAL A 143 -12.21 14.49 -5.92
CA VAL A 143 -10.94 14.63 -6.64
C VAL A 143 -10.85 13.65 -7.80
N THR A 144 -10.18 14.06 -8.88
CA THR A 144 -9.91 13.20 -10.04
C THR A 144 -8.77 12.23 -9.77
N LEU A 145 -8.59 11.24 -10.63
CA LEU A 145 -7.43 10.37 -10.62
C LEU A 145 -6.14 11.17 -10.89
N LEU A 146 -5.05 10.84 -10.21
CA LEU A 146 -3.72 11.28 -10.61
C LEU A 146 -3.35 10.60 -11.94
N ALA A 147 -2.96 11.38 -12.93
CA ALA A 147 -2.60 10.85 -14.24
C ALA A 147 -1.34 9.96 -14.15
N TYR A 148 -1.32 8.85 -14.90
CA TYR A 148 -0.24 7.86 -14.85
C TYR A 148 1.16 8.44 -15.08
N ASN A 149 1.28 9.39 -16.01
CA ASN A 149 2.55 10.07 -16.31
C ASN A 149 3.09 10.95 -15.18
N LEU A 150 2.30 11.20 -14.14
CA LEU A 150 2.71 11.97 -12.96
C LEU A 150 3.09 11.07 -11.76
N PHE A 151 2.94 9.75 -11.87
CA PHE A 151 3.20 8.84 -10.75
C PHE A 151 4.62 8.98 -10.21
N ASP A 152 5.64 8.93 -11.08
CA ASP A 152 7.05 9.01 -10.67
C ASP A 152 7.42 10.39 -10.09
N GLN A 153 6.63 11.42 -10.38
CA GLN A 153 6.80 12.76 -9.82
C GLN A 153 6.31 12.84 -8.38
N HIS A 154 5.22 12.12 -8.07
CA HIS A 154 4.54 12.21 -6.79
C HIS A 154 4.76 11.00 -5.88
N ILE A 155 4.96 9.80 -6.43
CA ILE A 155 5.00 8.55 -5.64
C ILE A 155 6.38 7.91 -5.76
N ILE A 156 7.14 7.93 -4.67
CA ILE A 156 8.47 7.33 -4.59
C ILE A 156 8.39 6.10 -3.71
N LYS A 157 8.93 4.98 -4.21
CA LYS A 157 8.98 3.72 -3.48
C LYS A 157 10.09 3.78 -2.44
N GLY A 158 9.76 3.46 -1.20
CA GLY A 158 10.72 3.23 -0.13
C GLY A 158 11.29 1.80 -0.14
N ALA A 159 12.23 1.58 0.75
CA ALA A 159 12.79 0.26 1.01
C ALA A 159 11.77 -0.68 1.65
#